data_2adb74df61a15eee0a6d4ad988a46c9b
#
_entry.id   2adb74df61a15eee0a6d4ad988a46c9b
#
_cell.length_a   1.000
_cell.length_b   1.000
_cell.length_c   1.000
_cell.angle_alpha   90.00
_cell.angle_beta   90.00
_cell.angle_gamma   90.00
#
_symmetry.space_group_name_H-M   'P 1'
#
loop_
_entity.id
_entity.type
_entity.pdbx_description
1 polymer ?
#
loop_
_entity_poly.entity_id
_entity_poly.type
_entity_poly.pdbx_seq_one_letter_code
_entity_poly.pdbx_strand_id
1 'polypeptide(L)'
;MKPLYQTGNEEFTLLHGDTMELIGNIDKKVDMIFADPPYFLSKNISKCINGTWKSFEKGEWDRATGQDNINAFNRKWLSACRNVLKDDGTIFVTGTYHNIFSVASCMVELGYKILNIIVWQKSDAKPTLSRNYFNFTTEYIVWARKNEKIPHFFNCELMEQLNGGARMSDVWRIPFLSSWEMRCGKHPTQKPLRLLYRVILASTHEGDTILDPFAGSCTTGIADNLLNRKFIGIDQSLEYLMYGIRRRQEIEDSKMADIIKNKMSENNEEVMVMVNHCRKELKEKMIETGICYLRAGDSKGSLCVTPGCERMQYVLLHTGGDNCQLFKLKSKGHFQIWTKETLEKYGFKPTHAPYYIVLHFDRTRPIDVKKIPNLKEDSNTFVAKIKPLSDFLGIK
;
A
#
# COMPACT_ATOMS: atom_id res chain seq x y z
N MET A 1 18.16 -17.97 12.55
CA MET A 1 17.07 -17.70 13.52
C MET A 1 15.77 -18.27 13.00
N LYS A 2 14.91 -18.90 13.85
CA LYS A 2 13.61 -19.45 13.42
C LYS A 2 12.56 -18.34 13.46
N PRO A 3 11.87 -18.03 12.34
CA PRO A 3 10.81 -17.04 12.34
C PRO A 3 9.57 -17.52 13.13
N LEU A 4 8.80 -16.58 13.67
CA LEU A 4 7.49 -16.84 14.26
C LEU A 4 6.50 -17.34 13.20
N TYR A 5 6.54 -16.69 12.04
CA TYR A 5 5.71 -17.01 10.88
C TYR A 5 6.50 -16.72 9.61
N GLN A 6 6.37 -17.58 8.61
CA GLN A 6 6.95 -17.37 7.29
C GLN A 6 6.10 -18.08 6.23
N THR A 7 5.84 -17.41 5.14
CA THR A 7 5.21 -18.02 3.96
C THR A 7 6.19 -18.95 3.25
N GLY A 8 5.68 -19.99 2.57
CA GLY A 8 6.54 -20.98 1.90
C GLY A 8 7.51 -20.42 0.85
N ASN A 9 7.20 -19.26 0.29
CA ASN A 9 8.03 -18.55 -0.70
C ASN A 9 8.84 -17.38 -0.10
N GLU A 10 8.88 -17.27 1.23
CA GLU A 10 9.57 -16.21 1.98
C GLU A 10 9.11 -14.77 1.62
N GLU A 11 7.90 -14.62 1.07
CA GLU A 11 7.36 -13.28 0.77
C GLU A 11 6.95 -12.51 2.02
N PHE A 12 6.68 -13.21 3.12
CA PHE A 12 6.25 -12.61 4.38
C PHE A 12 6.88 -13.34 5.55
N THR A 13 7.76 -12.68 6.27
CA THR A 13 8.49 -13.24 7.40
C THR A 13 8.28 -12.37 8.64
N LEU A 14 7.91 -12.98 9.77
CA LEU A 14 7.75 -12.32 11.05
C LEU A 14 8.71 -12.88 12.10
N LEU A 15 9.36 -11.97 12.81
CA LEU A 15 10.25 -12.24 13.93
C LEU A 15 9.63 -11.64 15.20
N HIS A 16 9.46 -12.44 16.23
CA HIS A 16 8.93 -12.01 17.51
C HIS A 16 10.07 -11.75 18.50
N GLY A 17 10.19 -10.55 19.00
CA GLY A 17 11.18 -10.15 20.00
C GLY A 17 11.64 -8.71 19.89
N ASP A 18 12.72 -8.39 20.60
CA ASP A 18 13.29 -7.05 20.59
C ASP A 18 14.02 -6.76 19.29
N THR A 19 13.66 -5.64 18.66
CA THR A 19 14.28 -5.18 17.40
C THR A 19 15.79 -5.04 17.51
N MET A 20 16.30 -4.56 18.66
CA MET A 20 17.73 -4.35 18.86
C MET A 20 18.54 -5.65 18.89
N GLU A 21 17.89 -6.74 19.27
CA GLU A 21 18.51 -8.08 19.31
C GLU A 21 18.35 -8.78 17.95
N LEU A 22 17.20 -8.62 17.31
CA LEU A 22 16.83 -9.41 16.15
C LEU A 22 17.36 -8.85 14.82
N ILE A 23 17.42 -7.53 14.69
CA ILE A 23 17.80 -6.91 13.42
C ILE A 23 19.21 -7.28 12.97
N GLY A 24 20.14 -7.43 13.92
CA GLY A 24 21.52 -7.84 13.64
C GLY A 24 21.66 -9.26 13.10
N ASN A 25 20.63 -10.08 13.26
CA ASN A 25 20.60 -11.48 12.80
C ASN A 25 19.92 -11.65 11.43
N ILE A 26 19.59 -10.55 10.77
CA ILE A 26 19.06 -10.58 9.40
C ILE A 26 20.24 -10.66 8.43
N ASP A 27 20.46 -11.83 7.84
CA ASP A 27 21.60 -12.10 6.97
C ASP A 27 21.49 -11.40 5.60
N LYS A 28 20.26 -11.09 5.17
CA LYS A 28 19.99 -10.47 3.87
C LYS A 28 19.96 -8.95 3.99
N LYS A 29 20.57 -8.24 3.03
CA LYS A 29 20.37 -6.80 2.89
C LYS A 29 18.99 -6.52 2.33
N VAL A 30 18.36 -5.45 2.83
CA VAL A 30 17.02 -5.00 2.43
C VAL A 30 17.09 -3.76 1.56
N ASP A 31 16.13 -3.60 0.67
CA ASP A 31 16.06 -2.49 -0.29
C ASP A 31 15.50 -1.23 0.36
N MET A 32 14.51 -1.40 1.22
CA MET A 32 13.85 -0.30 1.93
C MET A 32 13.55 -0.69 3.37
N ILE A 33 13.56 0.31 4.25
CA ILE A 33 13.06 0.19 5.61
C ILE A 33 11.91 1.18 5.79
N PHE A 34 10.78 0.71 6.31
CA PHE A 34 9.73 1.56 6.86
C PHE A 34 9.67 1.35 8.36
N ALA A 35 9.76 2.41 9.15
CA ALA A 35 9.79 2.32 10.59
C ALA A 35 8.76 3.26 11.23
N ASP A 36 7.95 2.72 12.14
CA ASP A 36 7.03 3.46 13.01
C ASP A 36 7.43 3.29 14.49
N PRO A 37 8.57 3.90 14.90
CA PRO A 37 9.12 3.69 16.23
C PRO A 37 8.22 4.29 17.32
N PRO A 38 8.44 3.95 18.61
CA PRO A 38 7.76 4.61 19.73
C PRO A 38 7.86 6.13 19.66
N TYR A 39 6.72 6.82 19.89
CA TYR A 39 6.67 8.30 19.87
C TYR A 39 6.91 8.93 21.22
N PHE A 40 7.04 8.12 22.26
CA PHE A 40 7.24 8.56 23.66
C PHE A 40 6.16 9.53 24.16
N LEU A 41 4.91 9.26 23.77
CA LEU A 41 3.74 10.09 24.10
C LEU A 41 3.14 9.78 25.46
N SER A 42 3.50 8.67 26.10
CA SER A 42 2.88 8.17 27.33
C SER A 42 3.41 8.90 28.57
N LYS A 43 3.12 10.22 28.67
CA LYS A 43 3.12 10.96 29.92
C LYS A 43 1.69 11.42 30.21
N ASN A 44 0.98 10.65 31.05
CA ASN A 44 -0.31 11.07 31.63
C ASN A 44 -1.31 11.69 30.63
N ILE A 45 -1.45 11.12 29.45
CA ILE A 45 -2.47 11.58 28.51
C ILE A 45 -3.82 11.07 28.99
N SER A 46 -4.63 11.97 29.54
CA SER A 46 -6.01 11.68 29.86
C SER A 46 -6.90 12.00 28.66
N LYS A 47 -7.74 11.04 28.24
CA LYS A 47 -8.79 11.28 27.25
C LYS A 47 -10.13 11.35 27.96
N CYS A 48 -10.92 12.37 27.63
CA CYS A 48 -12.30 12.43 28.04
C CYS A 48 -13.14 11.50 27.12
N ILE A 49 -13.67 10.42 27.69
CA ILE A 49 -14.57 9.49 27.01
C ILE A 49 -15.91 9.58 27.76
N ASN A 50 -16.96 10.01 27.07
CA ASN A 50 -18.30 10.21 27.64
C ASN A 50 -18.32 11.06 28.92
N GLY A 51 -17.57 12.19 28.91
CA GLY A 51 -17.52 13.11 30.06
C GLY A 51 -16.59 12.69 31.20
N THR A 52 -15.96 11.51 31.13
CA THR A 52 -15.05 11.02 32.16
C THR A 52 -13.61 11.01 31.66
N TRP A 53 -12.68 11.59 32.44
CA TRP A 53 -11.25 11.55 32.14
C TRP A 53 -10.70 10.15 32.42
N LYS A 54 -10.24 9.47 31.39
CA LYS A 54 -9.53 8.18 31.48
C LYS A 54 -8.08 8.39 31.09
N SER A 55 -7.17 7.88 31.91
CA SER A 55 -5.75 7.76 31.53
C SER A 55 -5.64 6.82 30.33
N PHE A 56 -4.90 7.23 29.30
CA PHE A 56 -4.67 6.42 28.13
C PHE A 56 -3.18 6.13 28.03
N GLU A 57 -2.79 4.93 28.44
CA GLU A 57 -1.44 4.42 28.25
C GLU A 57 -1.40 3.57 26.96
N LYS A 58 -0.45 3.84 26.08
CA LYS A 58 -0.21 3.05 24.87
C LYS A 58 0.60 1.79 25.14
N GLY A 59 1.20 1.69 26.31
CA GLY A 59 2.09 0.62 26.73
C GLY A 59 3.39 1.15 27.34
N GLU A 60 4.12 0.28 28.05
CA GLU A 60 5.40 0.66 28.70
C GLU A 60 6.47 1.11 27.71
N TRP A 61 6.42 0.59 26.50
CA TRP A 61 7.33 0.91 25.40
C TRP A 61 7.25 2.36 24.91
N ASP A 62 6.17 3.09 25.18
CA ASP A 62 5.97 4.50 24.75
C ASP A 62 6.19 5.50 25.88
N ARG A 63 6.80 5.09 27.00
CA ARG A 63 7.09 5.98 28.14
C ARG A 63 8.30 6.88 27.86
N ALA A 64 8.12 8.19 27.99
CA ALA A 64 9.20 9.16 27.87
C ALA A 64 10.15 9.09 29.07
N THR A 65 11.43 8.83 28.82
CA THR A 65 12.48 8.67 29.85
C THR A 65 13.50 9.80 29.85
N GLY A 66 13.20 10.93 29.19
CA GLY A 66 14.12 12.07 28.98
C GLY A 66 14.73 12.09 27.58
N GLN A 67 15.15 13.27 27.12
CA GLN A 67 15.60 13.47 25.74
C GLN A 67 16.86 12.64 25.39
N ASP A 68 17.79 12.52 26.34
CA ASP A 68 19.02 11.75 26.13
C ASP A 68 18.75 10.26 25.88
N ASN A 69 17.81 9.69 26.62
CA ASN A 69 17.41 8.29 26.45
C ASN A 69 16.68 8.09 25.11
N ILE A 70 15.84 9.04 24.69
CA ILE A 70 15.20 9.03 23.38
C ILE A 70 16.26 9.07 22.27
N ASN A 71 17.26 9.94 22.39
CA ASN A 71 18.34 10.04 21.42
C ASN A 71 19.19 8.76 21.39
N ALA A 72 19.52 8.19 22.55
CA ALA A 72 20.26 6.93 22.65
C ALA A 72 19.49 5.77 21.99
N PHE A 73 18.19 5.66 22.27
CA PHE A 73 17.31 4.68 21.63
C PHE A 73 17.30 4.85 20.11
N ASN A 74 17.04 6.07 19.63
CA ASN A 74 16.97 6.34 18.19
C ASN A 74 18.31 6.06 17.49
N ARG A 75 19.42 6.44 18.09
CA ARG A 75 20.76 6.16 17.55
C ARG A 75 21.01 4.65 17.43
N LYS A 76 20.60 3.86 18.43
CA LYS A 76 20.84 2.42 18.46
C LYS A 76 20.08 1.69 17.32
N TRP A 77 18.77 1.86 17.22
CA TRP A 77 18.01 1.15 16.21
C TRP A 77 18.28 1.68 14.78
N LEU A 78 18.50 2.99 14.60
CA LEU A 78 18.88 3.53 13.29
C LEU A 78 20.24 3.00 12.82
N SER A 79 21.21 2.85 13.74
CA SER A 79 22.50 2.23 13.41
C SER A 79 22.33 0.77 12.97
N ALA A 80 21.50 -0.01 13.67
CA ALA A 80 21.20 -1.38 13.29
C ALA A 80 20.50 -1.46 11.91
N CYS A 81 19.52 -0.58 11.66
CA CYS A 81 18.87 -0.45 10.36
C CYS A 81 19.87 -0.14 9.24
N ARG A 82 20.79 0.77 9.47
CA ARG A 82 21.83 1.13 8.50
C ARG A 82 22.68 -0.06 8.08
N ASN A 83 22.98 -0.94 9.03
CA ASN A 83 23.82 -2.12 8.77
C ASN A 83 23.11 -3.14 7.85
N VAL A 84 21.80 -3.30 7.92
CA VAL A 84 21.03 -4.25 7.09
C VAL A 84 20.51 -3.63 5.79
N LEU A 85 20.50 -2.31 5.68
CA LEU A 85 20.08 -1.61 4.47
C LEU A 85 21.12 -1.74 3.36
N LYS A 86 20.71 -1.95 2.11
CA LYS A 86 21.58 -1.89 0.91
C LYS A 86 22.20 -0.50 0.78
N ASP A 87 23.29 -0.38 0.03
CA ASP A 87 24.01 0.90 -0.09
C ASP A 87 23.21 1.97 -0.88
N ASP A 88 22.37 1.54 -1.81
CA ASP A 88 21.40 2.35 -2.55
C ASP A 88 20.00 2.37 -1.90
N GLY A 89 19.85 1.68 -0.76
CA GLY A 89 18.58 1.55 -0.05
C GLY A 89 18.14 2.85 0.65
N THR A 90 16.83 2.92 0.91
CA THR A 90 16.20 4.06 1.57
C THR A 90 15.44 3.65 2.83
N ILE A 91 15.23 4.62 3.71
CA ILE A 91 14.49 4.45 4.96
C ILE A 91 13.45 5.56 5.12
N PHE A 92 12.23 5.18 5.50
CA PHE A 92 11.15 6.08 5.90
C PHE A 92 10.86 5.88 7.38
N VAL A 93 10.88 6.96 8.14
CA VAL A 93 10.60 6.92 9.58
C VAL A 93 9.46 7.85 9.89
N THR A 94 8.38 7.32 10.44
CA THR A 94 7.23 8.13 10.88
C THR A 94 7.43 8.68 12.28
N GLY A 95 6.81 9.81 12.57
CA GLY A 95 6.85 10.40 13.89
C GLY A 95 5.97 11.63 14.05
N THR A 96 5.82 12.03 15.30
CA THR A 96 5.24 13.32 15.66
C THR A 96 6.36 14.28 16.09
N TYR A 97 6.02 15.51 16.40
CA TYR A 97 7.00 16.50 16.89
C TYR A 97 7.74 16.06 18.16
N HIS A 98 7.26 15.05 18.91
CA HIS A 98 7.91 14.56 20.12
C HIS A 98 9.20 13.76 19.84
N ASN A 99 9.28 13.07 18.71
CA ASN A 99 10.43 12.18 18.40
C ASN A 99 11.10 12.47 17.06
N ILE A 100 10.40 13.11 16.10
CA ILE A 100 10.90 13.23 14.72
C ILE A 100 12.20 14.05 14.62
N PHE A 101 12.37 15.06 15.44
CA PHE A 101 13.59 15.86 15.47
C PHE A 101 14.79 15.06 15.99
N SER A 102 14.59 14.23 17.02
CA SER A 102 15.61 13.29 17.49
C SER A 102 15.98 12.27 16.43
N VAL A 103 14.98 11.71 15.74
CA VAL A 103 15.20 10.77 14.63
C VAL A 103 16.04 11.42 13.54
N ALA A 104 15.66 12.61 13.05
CA ALA A 104 16.38 13.31 11.99
C ALA A 104 17.82 13.66 12.39
N SER A 105 18.03 14.13 13.63
CA SER A 105 19.38 14.42 14.15
C SER A 105 20.25 13.16 14.19
N CYS A 106 19.73 12.07 14.74
CA CYS A 106 20.46 10.80 14.80
C CYS A 106 20.75 10.23 13.40
N MET A 107 19.84 10.40 12.43
CA MET A 107 20.11 10.00 11.05
C MET A 107 21.30 10.74 10.45
N VAL A 108 21.38 12.06 10.64
CA VAL A 108 22.51 12.88 10.15
C VAL A 108 23.81 12.44 10.82
N GLU A 109 23.81 12.25 12.14
CA GLU A 109 24.99 11.79 12.91
C GLU A 109 25.48 10.41 12.41
N LEU A 110 24.56 9.52 12.04
CA LEU A 110 24.87 8.19 11.52
C LEU A 110 25.26 8.17 10.03
N GLY A 111 25.25 9.32 9.36
CA GLY A 111 25.65 9.43 7.96
C GLY A 111 24.57 9.03 6.95
N TYR A 112 23.30 9.07 7.32
CA TYR A 112 22.21 9.03 6.36
C TYR A 112 22.09 10.39 5.65
N LYS A 113 21.67 10.37 4.39
CA LYS A 113 21.32 11.60 3.66
C LYS A 113 19.81 11.78 3.66
N ILE A 114 19.31 12.76 4.41
CA ILE A 114 17.89 13.10 4.39
C ILE A 114 17.54 13.65 3.00
N LEU A 115 16.45 13.13 2.43
CA LEU A 115 15.91 13.50 1.12
C LEU A 115 14.73 14.46 1.28
N ASN A 116 13.74 14.06 2.08
CA ASN A 116 12.57 14.89 2.40
C ASN A 116 12.14 14.71 3.85
N ILE A 117 11.49 15.74 4.38
CA ILE A 117 10.62 15.65 5.56
C ILE A 117 9.20 15.82 5.04
N ILE A 118 8.49 14.69 4.94
CA ILE A 118 7.15 14.65 4.38
C ILE A 118 6.15 14.96 5.49
N VAL A 119 5.21 15.85 5.21
CA VAL A 119 4.10 16.19 6.10
C VAL A 119 2.88 15.38 5.72
N TRP A 120 2.52 14.39 6.53
CA TRP A 120 1.26 13.70 6.38
C TRP A 120 0.13 14.45 7.11
N GLN A 121 -0.70 15.15 6.34
CA GLN A 121 -1.89 15.83 6.81
C GLN A 121 -3.07 14.88 6.83
N LYS A 122 -3.61 14.63 8.02
CA LYS A 122 -4.83 13.82 8.21
C LYS A 122 -6.04 14.63 7.81
N SER A 123 -6.72 14.25 6.74
CA SER A 123 -7.88 15.00 6.22
C SER A 123 -9.12 14.93 7.13
N ASP A 124 -9.15 13.98 8.05
CA ASP A 124 -10.24 13.67 8.99
C ASP A 124 -9.82 13.78 10.47
N ALA A 125 -8.78 14.58 10.75
CA ALA A 125 -8.30 14.78 12.11
C ALA A 125 -9.39 15.39 13.01
N LYS A 126 -9.60 14.75 14.17
CA LYS A 126 -10.56 15.24 15.16
C LYS A 126 -10.01 16.49 15.87
N PRO A 127 -10.84 17.48 16.18
CA PRO A 127 -10.42 18.63 16.95
C PRO A 127 -9.86 18.24 18.33
N THR A 128 -8.81 18.91 18.78
CA THR A 128 -8.32 18.80 20.15
C THR A 128 -9.27 19.49 21.12
N LEU A 129 -9.41 18.96 22.31
CA LEU A 129 -10.27 19.55 23.35
C LEU A 129 -9.68 20.83 23.92
N SER A 130 -8.37 20.99 23.87
CA SER A 130 -7.69 22.21 24.33
C SER A 130 -7.87 23.35 23.32
N ARG A 131 -8.11 24.56 23.85
CA ARG A 131 -8.29 25.78 23.05
C ARG A 131 -7.09 26.74 23.11
N ASN A 132 -5.97 26.30 23.68
CA ASN A 132 -4.76 27.11 23.90
C ASN A 132 -3.62 26.80 22.92
N TYR A 133 -3.85 25.93 21.93
CA TYR A 133 -2.93 25.65 20.84
C TYR A 133 -3.68 25.18 19.59
N PHE A 134 -3.00 25.16 18.46
CA PHE A 134 -3.57 24.69 17.19
C PHE A 134 -3.84 23.18 17.21
N ASN A 135 -4.83 22.73 16.45
CA ASN A 135 -5.12 21.30 16.28
C ASN A 135 -3.94 20.57 15.67
N PHE A 136 -3.57 19.45 16.27
CA PHE A 136 -2.60 18.52 15.68
C PHE A 136 -3.25 17.67 14.59
N THR A 137 -3.03 18.08 13.35
CA THR A 137 -3.59 17.41 12.16
C THR A 137 -2.54 16.68 11.35
N THR A 138 -1.28 16.75 11.77
CA THR A 138 -0.14 16.24 10.98
C THR A 138 0.70 15.24 11.76
N GLU A 139 1.28 14.30 11.02
CA GLU A 139 2.46 13.53 11.40
C GLU A 139 3.55 13.78 10.35
N TYR A 140 4.77 13.43 10.68
CA TYR A 140 5.93 13.64 9.82
C TYR A 140 6.52 12.31 9.41
N ILE A 141 7.16 12.29 8.22
CA ILE A 141 7.90 11.13 7.74
C ILE A 141 9.24 11.63 7.26
N VAL A 142 10.32 11.24 7.91
CA VAL A 142 11.67 11.49 7.41
C VAL A 142 11.99 10.42 6.38
N TRP A 143 12.26 10.85 5.16
CA TRP A 143 12.80 10.00 4.11
C TRP A 143 14.27 10.26 3.92
N ALA A 144 15.07 9.20 4.01
CA ALA A 144 16.51 9.29 3.87
C ALA A 144 17.07 8.11 3.06
N ARG A 145 18.21 8.31 2.43
CA ARG A 145 19.01 7.24 1.82
C ARG A 145 20.23 6.92 2.69
N LYS A 146 20.71 5.68 2.59
CA LYS A 146 21.84 5.22 3.37
C LYS A 146 23.12 5.97 3.08
N ASN A 147 23.41 6.24 1.80
CA ASN A 147 24.69 6.77 1.36
C ASN A 147 24.51 8.09 0.58
N GLU A 148 25.30 9.10 0.92
CA GLU A 148 25.21 10.39 0.23
C GLU A 148 25.67 10.32 -1.23
N LYS A 149 26.62 9.44 -1.55
CA LYS A 149 27.24 9.36 -2.88
C LYS A 149 26.55 8.36 -3.81
N ILE A 150 25.81 7.40 -3.27
CA ILE A 150 25.14 6.35 -4.06
C ILE A 150 23.70 6.78 -4.31
N PRO A 151 23.28 6.91 -5.60
CA PRO A 151 21.91 7.25 -5.93
C PRO A 151 20.95 6.14 -5.47
N HIS A 152 19.80 6.54 -4.96
CA HIS A 152 18.68 5.66 -4.63
C HIS A 152 17.69 5.61 -5.78
N PHE A 153 16.83 4.59 -5.79
CA PHE A 153 15.70 4.51 -6.69
C PHE A 153 14.57 5.44 -6.24
N PHE A 154 14.00 6.20 -7.18
CA PHE A 154 12.77 6.96 -7.00
C PHE A 154 11.92 6.89 -8.26
N ASN A 155 10.71 6.38 -8.15
CA ASN A 155 9.79 6.23 -9.27
C ASN A 155 9.05 7.54 -9.56
N CYS A 156 9.80 8.52 -10.10
CA CYS A 156 9.29 9.86 -10.37
C CYS A 156 8.10 9.84 -11.32
N GLU A 157 8.18 9.05 -12.38
CA GLU A 157 7.12 8.94 -13.39
C GLU A 157 5.80 8.43 -12.79
N LEU A 158 5.84 7.37 -12.00
CA LEU A 158 4.65 6.85 -11.31
C LEU A 158 4.09 7.86 -10.31
N MET A 159 4.96 8.55 -9.55
CA MET A 159 4.53 9.58 -8.60
C MET A 159 3.87 10.76 -9.31
N GLU A 160 4.37 11.19 -10.46
CA GLU A 160 3.75 12.21 -11.30
C GLU A 160 2.38 11.75 -11.83
N GLN A 161 2.28 10.51 -12.29
CA GLN A 161 1.01 9.93 -12.75
C GLN A 161 -0.02 9.87 -11.62
N LEU A 162 0.37 9.40 -10.44
CA LEU A 162 -0.48 9.37 -9.25
C LEU A 162 -0.92 10.76 -8.78
N ASN A 163 -0.13 11.79 -9.10
CA ASN A 163 -0.41 13.19 -8.79
C ASN A 163 -1.00 13.97 -9.96
N GLY A 164 -1.49 13.29 -10.98
CA GLY A 164 -2.17 13.91 -12.12
C GLY A 164 -1.25 14.60 -13.11
N GLY A 165 -0.05 14.08 -13.32
CA GLY A 165 0.92 14.59 -14.27
C GLY A 165 1.80 15.73 -13.74
N ALA A 166 1.62 16.13 -12.48
CA ALA A 166 2.48 17.10 -11.81
C ALA A 166 3.36 16.40 -10.76
N ARG A 167 4.55 16.93 -10.50
CA ARG A 167 5.41 16.42 -9.43
C ARG A 167 4.67 16.40 -8.10
N MET A 168 4.77 15.27 -7.40
CA MET A 168 4.16 15.11 -6.08
C MET A 168 4.93 15.94 -5.06
N SER A 169 4.20 16.74 -4.25
CA SER A 169 4.79 17.51 -3.16
C SER A 169 5.05 16.62 -1.94
N ASP A 170 5.79 17.16 -0.99
CA ASP A 170 6.06 16.55 0.32
C ASP A 170 4.93 16.79 1.35
N VAL A 171 3.81 17.39 0.97
CA VAL A 171 2.61 17.50 1.79
C VAL A 171 1.54 16.53 1.29
N TRP A 172 1.26 15.48 2.07
CA TRP A 172 0.34 14.42 1.69
C TRP A 172 -0.97 14.50 2.48
N ARG A 173 -2.08 14.75 1.79
CA ARG A 173 -3.42 14.67 2.38
C ARG A 173 -3.93 13.24 2.27
N ILE A 174 -3.81 12.49 3.37
CA ILE A 174 -4.27 11.10 3.45
C ILE A 174 -5.14 10.98 4.69
N PRO A 175 -6.39 10.45 4.58
CA PRO A 175 -7.24 10.22 5.74
C PRO A 175 -6.62 9.18 6.66
N PHE A 176 -7.10 9.16 7.89
CA PHE A 176 -6.76 8.14 8.87
C PHE A 176 -7.29 6.76 8.46
N LEU A 177 -7.10 5.77 9.31
CA LEU A 177 -7.55 4.40 9.07
C LEU A 177 -9.06 4.31 8.80
N SER A 178 -9.43 3.52 7.81
CA SER A 178 -10.80 3.03 7.69
C SER A 178 -11.09 1.93 8.74
N SER A 179 -12.35 1.80 9.15
CA SER A 179 -12.77 0.74 10.09
C SER A 179 -12.47 -0.67 9.55
N TRP A 180 -12.48 -0.83 8.23
CA TRP A 180 -12.18 -2.08 7.56
C TRP A 180 -10.71 -2.51 7.76
N GLU A 181 -9.77 -1.58 7.78
CA GLU A 181 -8.36 -1.90 8.00
C GLU A 181 -8.08 -2.46 9.40
N MET A 182 -9.02 -2.29 10.34
CA MET A 182 -8.94 -2.76 11.72
C MET A 182 -9.74 -4.05 11.97
N ARG A 183 -10.28 -4.72 10.95
CA ARG A 183 -11.18 -5.88 11.12
C ARG A 183 -10.54 -7.10 11.80
N CYS A 184 -9.24 -7.30 11.64
CA CYS A 184 -8.50 -8.41 12.24
C CYS A 184 -7.98 -8.12 13.65
N GLY A 185 -8.16 -6.89 14.14
CA GLY A 185 -7.70 -6.41 15.42
C GLY A 185 -7.36 -4.93 15.36
N LYS A 186 -7.37 -4.27 16.52
CA LYS A 186 -7.12 -2.83 16.62
C LYS A 186 -5.74 -2.56 17.20
N HIS A 187 -4.83 -2.09 16.37
CA HIS A 187 -3.56 -1.55 16.82
C HIS A 187 -3.69 -0.02 17.06
N PRO A 188 -3.21 0.53 18.19
CA PRO A 188 -3.47 1.93 18.57
C PRO A 188 -2.87 2.96 17.63
N THR A 189 -1.77 2.64 16.95
CA THR A 189 -1.01 3.53 16.05
C THR A 189 -0.90 2.98 14.64
N GLN A 190 -1.77 2.05 14.23
CA GLN A 190 -1.75 1.48 12.89
C GLN A 190 -1.73 2.57 11.81
N LYS A 191 -0.85 2.44 10.82
CA LYS A 191 -0.78 3.33 9.67
C LYS A 191 -1.76 2.91 8.58
N PRO A 192 -2.33 3.86 7.80
CA PRO A 192 -3.23 3.52 6.70
C PRO A 192 -2.47 2.90 5.53
N LEU A 193 -3.05 1.89 4.90
CA LEU A 193 -2.48 1.23 3.71
C LEU A 193 -2.13 2.23 2.60
N ARG A 194 -2.94 3.27 2.43
CA ARG A 194 -2.71 4.32 1.41
C ARG A 194 -1.39 5.05 1.56
N LEU A 195 -0.95 5.27 2.80
CA LEU A 195 0.34 5.87 3.09
C LEU A 195 1.47 4.93 2.63
N LEU A 196 1.35 3.66 3.01
CA LEU A 196 2.37 2.65 2.72
C LEU A 196 2.47 2.34 1.22
N TYR A 197 1.34 2.24 0.51
CA TYR A 197 1.38 2.11 -0.95
C TYR A 197 2.19 3.21 -1.63
N ARG A 198 2.01 4.46 -1.20
CA ARG A 198 2.75 5.59 -1.76
C ARG A 198 4.24 5.47 -1.49
N VAL A 199 4.62 5.16 -0.27
CA VAL A 199 6.03 4.97 0.13
C VAL A 199 6.67 3.84 -0.65
N ILE A 200 6.02 2.68 -0.72
CA ILE A 200 6.53 1.47 -1.39
C ILE A 200 6.68 1.71 -2.89
N LEU A 201 5.63 2.22 -3.54
CA LEU A 201 5.63 2.48 -4.98
C LEU A 201 6.64 3.56 -5.39
N ALA A 202 6.93 4.52 -4.51
CA ALA A 202 7.90 5.57 -4.78
C ALA A 202 9.34 5.08 -4.77
N SER A 203 9.69 4.09 -3.94
CA SER A 203 11.07 3.82 -3.58
C SER A 203 11.53 2.37 -3.74
N THR A 204 10.70 1.50 -4.33
CA THR A 204 11.02 0.07 -4.52
C THR A 204 10.55 -0.47 -5.86
N HIS A 205 11.22 -1.52 -6.32
CA HIS A 205 10.80 -2.36 -7.44
C HIS A 205 10.01 -3.58 -6.95
N GLU A 206 9.28 -4.22 -7.86
CA GLU A 206 8.67 -5.52 -7.57
C GLU A 206 9.77 -6.55 -7.24
N GLY A 207 9.52 -7.37 -6.22
CA GLY A 207 10.47 -8.35 -5.74
C GLY A 207 11.46 -7.84 -4.70
N ASP A 208 11.56 -6.51 -4.48
CA ASP A 208 12.40 -5.91 -3.44
C ASP A 208 11.97 -6.36 -2.04
N THR A 209 12.91 -6.35 -1.11
CA THR A 209 12.69 -6.74 0.29
C THR A 209 12.60 -5.50 1.18
N ILE A 210 11.52 -5.42 1.95
CA ILE A 210 11.24 -4.32 2.87
C ILE A 210 11.29 -4.84 4.31
N LEU A 211 11.95 -4.10 5.18
CA LEU A 211 12.00 -4.37 6.61
C LEU A 211 11.16 -3.35 7.37
N ASP A 212 10.33 -3.84 8.28
CA ASP A 212 9.69 -3.01 9.30
C ASP A 212 10.16 -3.47 10.70
N PRO A 213 11.04 -2.70 11.35
CA PRO A 213 11.58 -3.07 12.66
C PRO A 213 10.59 -2.83 13.81
N PHE A 214 9.42 -2.23 13.55
CA PHE A 214 8.35 -1.96 14.52
C PHE A 214 6.99 -2.31 13.89
N ALA A 215 6.87 -3.57 13.45
CA ALA A 215 5.84 -4.01 12.50
C ALA A 215 4.39 -3.88 13.03
N GLY A 216 4.18 -3.90 14.34
CA GLY A 216 2.85 -3.83 14.95
C GLY A 216 1.89 -4.85 14.34
N SER A 217 0.76 -4.36 13.79
CA SER A 217 -0.19 -5.20 13.06
C SER A 217 0.20 -5.50 11.59
N CYS A 218 1.46 -5.32 11.24
CA CYS A 218 2.08 -5.65 9.95
C CYS A 218 1.45 -4.96 8.73
N THR A 219 0.95 -3.73 8.88
CA THR A 219 0.34 -3.03 7.74
C THR A 219 1.33 -2.81 6.60
N THR A 220 2.60 -2.57 6.90
CA THR A 220 3.69 -2.49 5.92
C THR A 220 3.76 -3.79 5.12
N GLY A 221 3.84 -4.94 5.77
CA GLY A 221 3.94 -6.23 5.09
C GLY A 221 2.70 -6.60 4.26
N ILE A 222 1.51 -6.18 4.71
CA ILE A 222 0.29 -6.36 3.90
C ILE A 222 0.38 -5.52 2.62
N ALA A 223 0.84 -4.26 2.74
CA ALA A 223 1.02 -3.38 1.58
C ALA A 223 2.10 -3.92 0.63
N ASP A 224 3.21 -4.42 1.16
CA ASP A 224 4.32 -5.00 0.41
C ASP A 224 3.86 -6.18 -0.45
N ASN A 225 3.17 -7.14 0.17
CA ASN A 225 2.72 -8.34 -0.54
C ASN A 225 1.61 -8.03 -1.57
N LEU A 226 0.73 -7.07 -1.29
CA LEU A 226 -0.26 -6.62 -2.27
C LEU A 226 0.39 -5.94 -3.49
N LEU A 227 1.60 -5.42 -3.32
CA LEU A 227 2.39 -4.77 -4.36
C LEU A 227 3.53 -5.65 -4.90
N ASN A 228 3.54 -6.96 -4.62
CA ASN A 228 4.56 -7.93 -5.03
C ASN A 228 5.97 -7.65 -4.48
N ARG A 229 6.08 -7.12 -3.25
CA ARG A 229 7.33 -6.98 -2.51
C ARG A 229 7.42 -8.06 -1.43
N LYS A 230 8.65 -8.32 -0.97
CA LYS A 230 8.92 -9.22 0.16
C LYS A 230 9.00 -8.43 1.44
N PHE A 231 8.54 -9.03 2.54
CA PHE A 231 8.44 -8.38 3.83
C PHE A 231 9.17 -9.14 4.93
N ILE A 232 9.87 -8.39 5.77
CA ILE A 232 10.41 -8.86 7.05
C ILE A 232 9.89 -7.91 8.12
N GLY A 233 9.14 -8.42 9.09
CA GLY A 233 8.62 -7.63 10.22
C GLY A 233 9.16 -8.11 11.55
N ILE A 234 9.50 -7.17 12.43
CA ILE A 234 9.89 -7.44 13.82
C ILE A 234 8.94 -6.71 14.75
N ASP A 235 8.44 -7.38 15.79
CA ASP A 235 7.67 -6.74 16.86
C ASP A 235 7.79 -7.53 18.15
N GLN A 236 7.71 -6.83 19.29
CA GLN A 236 7.72 -7.45 20.63
C GLN A 236 6.35 -7.99 21.03
N SER A 237 5.27 -7.48 20.43
CA SER A 237 3.91 -7.89 20.75
C SER A 237 3.46 -9.06 19.89
N LEU A 238 3.39 -10.23 20.50
CA LEU A 238 2.83 -11.42 19.85
C LEU A 238 1.39 -11.19 19.39
N GLU A 239 0.58 -10.47 20.18
CA GLU A 239 -0.81 -10.14 19.84
C GLU A 239 -0.91 -9.37 18.53
N TYR A 240 -0.08 -8.34 18.33
CA TYR A 240 -0.09 -7.54 17.12
C TYR A 240 0.42 -8.32 15.92
N LEU A 241 1.46 -9.13 16.09
CA LEU A 241 1.93 -10.03 15.03
C LEU A 241 0.84 -11.03 14.61
N MET A 242 0.02 -11.53 15.55
CA MET A 242 -1.10 -12.41 15.21
C MET A 242 -2.18 -11.69 14.37
N TYR A 243 -2.39 -10.38 14.54
CA TYR A 243 -3.24 -9.62 13.63
C TYR A 243 -2.65 -9.58 12.22
N GLY A 244 -1.34 -9.38 12.12
CA GLY A 244 -0.61 -9.42 10.85
C GLY A 244 -0.74 -10.76 10.14
N ILE A 245 -0.58 -11.88 10.87
CA ILE A 245 -0.74 -13.23 10.32
C ILE A 245 -2.14 -13.43 9.76
N ARG A 246 -3.19 -13.07 10.49
CA ARG A 246 -4.59 -13.18 10.02
C ARG A 246 -4.82 -12.38 8.74
N ARG A 247 -4.34 -11.13 8.69
CA ARG A 247 -4.43 -10.28 7.51
C ARG A 247 -3.68 -10.88 6.30
N ARG A 248 -2.52 -11.50 6.55
CA ARG A 248 -1.74 -12.15 5.50
C ARG A 248 -2.42 -13.43 4.99
N GLN A 249 -3.03 -14.21 5.87
CA GLN A 249 -3.82 -15.39 5.50
C GLN A 249 -4.99 -15.03 4.59
N GLU A 250 -5.68 -13.91 4.83
CA GLU A 250 -6.73 -13.44 3.91
C GLU A 250 -6.21 -13.17 2.50
N ILE A 251 -4.95 -12.71 2.34
CA ILE A 251 -4.33 -12.54 1.03
C ILE A 251 -4.04 -13.92 0.41
N GLU A 252 -3.55 -14.86 1.20
CA GLU A 252 -3.28 -16.23 0.73
C GLU A 252 -4.56 -16.94 0.31
N ASP A 253 -5.61 -16.84 1.10
CA ASP A 253 -6.91 -17.45 0.80
C ASP A 253 -7.46 -16.91 -0.54
N SER A 254 -7.30 -15.62 -0.82
CA SER A 254 -7.69 -15.06 -2.11
C SER A 254 -6.81 -15.57 -3.27
N LYS A 255 -5.49 -15.66 -3.09
CA LYS A 255 -4.57 -16.26 -4.06
C LYS A 255 -4.83 -17.76 -4.25
N MET A 256 -5.14 -18.49 -3.18
CA MET A 256 -5.48 -19.91 -3.24
C MET A 256 -6.79 -20.17 -3.99
N ALA A 257 -7.80 -19.33 -3.81
CA ALA A 257 -9.03 -19.44 -4.60
C ALA A 257 -8.76 -19.28 -6.10
N ASP A 258 -7.80 -18.41 -6.46
CA ASP A 258 -7.38 -18.25 -7.85
C ASP A 258 -6.54 -19.43 -8.35
N ILE A 259 -5.65 -19.99 -7.51
CA ILE A 259 -4.89 -21.20 -7.84
C ILE A 259 -5.84 -22.38 -8.05
N ILE A 260 -6.87 -22.54 -7.24
CA ILE A 260 -7.88 -23.59 -7.40
C ILE A 260 -8.66 -23.38 -8.71
N LYS A 261 -9.10 -22.15 -9.00
CA LYS A 261 -9.74 -21.81 -10.27
C LYS A 261 -8.81 -22.05 -11.47
N ASN A 262 -7.52 -21.78 -11.31
CA ASN A 262 -6.51 -21.98 -12.36
C ASN A 262 -6.13 -23.46 -12.57
N LYS A 263 -6.05 -24.27 -11.49
CA LYS A 263 -5.82 -25.72 -11.59
C LYS A 263 -6.96 -26.45 -12.29
N MET A 264 -8.15 -25.88 -12.28
CA MET A 264 -9.27 -26.40 -13.07
C MET A 264 -9.16 -26.05 -14.57
N SER A 265 -8.21 -25.18 -14.96
CA SER A 265 -7.94 -24.72 -16.33
C SER A 265 -6.53 -25.08 -16.85
N GLU A 266 -5.84 -26.05 -16.27
CA GLU A 266 -4.39 -26.31 -16.39
C GLU A 266 -3.87 -26.82 -17.75
N ASN A 267 -4.52 -26.55 -18.89
CA ASN A 267 -3.96 -27.03 -20.16
C ASN A 267 -3.65 -25.97 -21.24
N ASN A 268 -3.73 -24.68 -20.96
CA ASN A 268 -3.20 -23.65 -21.86
C ASN A 268 -2.92 -22.37 -21.09
N GLU A 269 -1.90 -21.60 -21.47
CA GLU A 269 -1.71 -20.19 -21.06
C GLU A 269 -2.93 -19.36 -21.46
N GLU A 270 -3.99 -19.45 -20.68
CA GLU A 270 -5.27 -18.86 -21.00
C GLU A 270 -5.16 -17.34 -20.92
N VAL A 271 -5.34 -16.72 -22.06
CA VAL A 271 -5.35 -15.27 -22.18
C VAL A 271 -6.57 -14.71 -21.47
N MET A 272 -6.35 -13.84 -20.49
CA MET A 272 -7.43 -13.27 -19.70
C MET A 272 -7.91 -11.94 -20.27
N VAL A 273 -9.20 -11.72 -20.15
CA VAL A 273 -9.92 -10.53 -20.61
C VAL A 273 -10.58 -9.85 -19.41
N MET A 274 -10.34 -8.59 -19.23
CA MET A 274 -11.11 -7.78 -18.29
C MET A 274 -12.42 -7.34 -18.94
N VAL A 275 -13.54 -7.68 -18.32
CA VAL A 275 -14.88 -7.29 -18.77
C VAL A 275 -15.31 -6.02 -18.05
N ASN A 276 -15.49 -4.95 -18.78
CA ASN A 276 -15.97 -3.68 -18.25
C ASN A 276 -17.34 -3.34 -18.83
N HIS A 277 -18.37 -3.37 -17.96
CA HIS A 277 -19.69 -2.84 -18.27
C HIS A 277 -19.74 -1.36 -17.96
N CYS A 278 -20.02 -0.55 -18.96
CA CYS A 278 -20.05 0.90 -18.79
C CYS A 278 -21.19 1.56 -19.57
N ARG A 279 -21.57 2.76 -19.16
CA ARG A 279 -22.53 3.58 -19.93
C ARG A 279 -21.90 4.00 -21.27
N LYS A 280 -22.73 4.25 -22.27
CA LYS A 280 -22.31 4.59 -23.63
C LYS A 280 -21.28 5.74 -23.66
N GLU A 281 -21.56 6.84 -22.97
CA GLU A 281 -20.68 8.00 -22.89
C GLU A 281 -19.30 7.66 -22.32
N LEU A 282 -19.26 6.79 -21.29
CA LEU A 282 -18.02 6.35 -20.68
C LEU A 282 -17.24 5.43 -21.62
N LYS A 283 -17.92 4.52 -22.34
CA LYS A 283 -17.30 3.66 -23.37
C LYS A 283 -16.66 4.51 -24.46
N GLU A 284 -17.38 5.51 -24.99
CA GLU A 284 -16.87 6.40 -26.01
C GLU A 284 -15.62 7.17 -25.52
N LYS A 285 -15.65 7.66 -24.28
CA LYS A 285 -14.51 8.33 -23.65
C LYS A 285 -13.31 7.41 -23.45
N MET A 286 -13.54 6.16 -23.04
CA MET A 286 -12.47 5.16 -22.92
C MET A 286 -11.83 4.85 -24.28
N ILE A 287 -12.64 4.74 -25.33
CA ILE A 287 -12.13 4.50 -26.70
C ILE A 287 -11.38 5.74 -27.20
N GLU A 288 -11.90 6.93 -26.99
CA GLU A 288 -11.22 8.18 -27.36
C GLU A 288 -9.82 8.30 -26.75
N THR A 289 -9.71 8.00 -25.47
CA THR A 289 -8.44 8.12 -24.70
C THR A 289 -7.54 6.91 -24.81
N GLY A 290 -8.07 5.73 -25.12
CA GLY A 290 -7.36 4.44 -25.02
C GLY A 290 -7.12 4.01 -23.58
N ILE A 291 -7.91 4.52 -22.63
CA ILE A 291 -7.79 4.30 -21.21
C ILE A 291 -9.05 3.60 -20.70
N CYS A 292 -8.87 2.47 -20.05
CA CYS A 292 -9.91 1.80 -19.28
C CYS A 292 -9.54 1.81 -17.80
N TYR A 293 -10.50 1.99 -16.93
CA TYR A 293 -10.26 1.98 -15.50
C TYR A 293 -11.34 1.20 -14.75
N LEU A 294 -10.95 0.69 -13.61
CA LEU A 294 -11.84 0.06 -12.64
C LEU A 294 -11.44 0.48 -11.23
N ARG A 295 -12.36 0.34 -10.30
CA ARG A 295 -12.05 0.60 -8.90
C ARG A 295 -10.91 -0.30 -8.43
N ALA A 296 -9.92 0.30 -7.80
CA ALA A 296 -8.89 -0.42 -7.06
C ALA A 296 -9.30 -0.48 -5.60
N GLY A 297 -10.15 -1.44 -5.26
CA GLY A 297 -10.56 -1.63 -3.88
C GLY A 297 -12.06 -1.69 -3.64
N ASP A 298 -12.39 -2.03 -2.39
CA ASP A 298 -13.76 -2.09 -1.92
C ASP A 298 -14.37 -0.68 -1.70
N SER A 299 -15.65 -0.64 -1.36
CA SER A 299 -16.37 0.61 -1.05
C SER A 299 -15.80 1.38 0.15
N LYS A 300 -14.86 0.79 0.91
CA LYS A 300 -14.25 1.33 2.10
C LYS A 300 -12.85 1.91 1.86
N GLY A 301 -12.36 1.82 0.62
CA GLY A 301 -11.16 2.53 0.16
C GLY A 301 -9.85 1.79 0.33
N SER A 302 -9.87 0.48 0.54
CA SER A 302 -8.68 -0.36 0.45
C SER A 302 -8.29 -0.57 -0.99
N LEU A 303 -7.00 -0.50 -1.28
CA LEU A 303 -6.50 -0.96 -2.56
C LEU A 303 -6.62 -2.48 -2.59
N CYS A 304 -7.41 -2.98 -3.53
CA CYS A 304 -7.56 -4.40 -3.79
C CYS A 304 -7.32 -4.60 -5.28
N VAL A 305 -6.19 -5.19 -5.62
CA VAL A 305 -5.94 -5.57 -7.00
C VAL A 305 -6.73 -6.84 -7.27
N THR A 306 -7.59 -6.81 -8.27
CA THR A 306 -8.35 -8.00 -8.67
C THR A 306 -7.37 -9.09 -9.10
N PRO A 307 -7.42 -10.29 -8.49
CA PRO A 307 -6.56 -11.39 -8.89
C PRO A 307 -6.70 -11.72 -10.38
N GLY A 308 -5.58 -12.04 -11.03
CA GLY A 308 -5.54 -12.31 -12.47
C GLY A 308 -5.30 -11.06 -13.35
N CYS A 309 -5.21 -9.86 -12.75
CA CYS A 309 -4.86 -8.64 -13.48
C CYS A 309 -3.52 -8.75 -14.20
N GLU A 310 -2.57 -9.49 -13.64
CA GLU A 310 -1.24 -9.73 -14.22
C GLU A 310 -1.27 -10.56 -15.51
N ARG A 311 -2.36 -11.31 -15.76
CA ARG A 311 -2.54 -12.14 -16.96
C ARG A 311 -3.43 -11.51 -18.02
N MET A 312 -3.99 -10.35 -17.75
CA MET A 312 -4.84 -9.64 -18.70
C MET A 312 -4.04 -9.23 -19.93
N GLN A 313 -4.60 -9.53 -21.09
CA GLN A 313 -4.06 -9.08 -22.38
C GLN A 313 -5.08 -8.27 -23.17
N TYR A 314 -6.35 -8.33 -22.78
CA TYR A 314 -7.44 -7.63 -23.45
C TYR A 314 -8.39 -6.98 -22.44
N VAL A 315 -9.09 -5.97 -22.91
CA VAL A 315 -10.25 -5.39 -22.24
C VAL A 315 -11.45 -5.46 -23.16
N LEU A 316 -12.57 -5.95 -22.62
CA LEU A 316 -13.86 -5.94 -23.30
C LEU A 316 -14.67 -4.77 -22.76
N LEU A 317 -15.06 -3.84 -23.64
CA LEU A 317 -15.94 -2.73 -23.32
C LEU A 317 -17.33 -3.01 -23.89
N HIS A 318 -18.36 -3.03 -23.00
CA HIS A 318 -19.74 -3.23 -23.42
C HIS A 318 -20.71 -2.31 -22.65
N THR A 319 -21.85 -2.02 -23.30
CA THR A 319 -22.91 -1.16 -22.73
C THR A 319 -24.19 -1.94 -22.39
N GLY A 320 -24.13 -3.27 -22.49
CA GLY A 320 -25.29 -4.15 -22.54
C GLY A 320 -25.72 -4.42 -23.99
N GLY A 321 -26.24 -5.60 -24.30
CA GLY A 321 -26.61 -6.02 -25.67
C GLY A 321 -25.43 -6.49 -26.52
N ASP A 322 -25.63 -6.48 -27.85
CA ASP A 322 -24.73 -7.14 -28.81
C ASP A 322 -23.50 -6.31 -29.24
N ASN A 323 -23.35 -5.09 -28.77
CA ASN A 323 -22.23 -4.19 -29.15
C ASN A 323 -21.07 -4.28 -28.15
N CYS A 324 -20.33 -5.38 -28.21
CA CYS A 324 -19.14 -5.60 -27.38
C CYS A 324 -17.88 -5.44 -28.20
N GLN A 325 -16.92 -4.69 -27.72
CA GLN A 325 -15.64 -4.48 -28.38
C GLN A 325 -14.49 -4.90 -27.47
N LEU A 326 -13.64 -5.77 -28.02
CA LEU A 326 -12.44 -6.27 -27.38
C LEU A 326 -11.23 -5.50 -27.89
N PHE A 327 -10.43 -5.00 -26.98
CA PHE A 327 -9.22 -4.24 -27.30
C PHE A 327 -8.01 -4.91 -26.66
N LYS A 328 -6.91 -4.99 -27.39
CA LYS A 328 -5.64 -5.51 -26.86
C LYS A 328 -4.99 -4.46 -25.94
N LEU A 329 -4.50 -4.90 -24.79
CA LEU A 329 -3.71 -4.03 -23.90
C LEU A 329 -2.36 -3.71 -24.54
N LYS A 330 -1.85 -2.49 -24.32
CA LYS A 330 -0.55 -2.05 -24.85
C LYS A 330 0.62 -2.79 -24.21
N SER A 331 0.44 -3.26 -22.96
CA SER A 331 1.44 -4.04 -22.25
C SER A 331 0.76 -5.15 -21.47
N LYS A 332 1.27 -6.39 -21.60
CA LYS A 332 0.75 -7.57 -20.89
C LYS A 332 0.90 -7.37 -19.39
N GLY A 333 -0.22 -7.47 -18.65
CA GLY A 333 -0.23 -7.45 -17.18
C GLY A 333 0.20 -6.14 -16.51
N HIS A 334 0.54 -5.11 -17.28
CA HIS A 334 0.91 -3.82 -16.72
C HIS A 334 -0.32 -2.94 -16.55
N PHE A 335 -0.59 -2.57 -15.32
CA PHE A 335 -1.60 -1.59 -14.95
C PHE A 335 -0.98 -0.49 -14.10
N GLN A 336 -1.62 0.66 -14.10
CA GLN A 336 -1.26 1.79 -13.26
C GLN A 336 -2.31 1.97 -12.18
N ILE A 337 -1.93 2.59 -11.08
CA ILE A 337 -2.87 2.96 -10.03
C ILE A 337 -2.98 4.48 -10.04
N TRP A 338 -4.16 4.98 -10.44
CA TRP A 338 -4.43 6.40 -10.48
C TRP A 338 -5.38 6.82 -9.36
N THR A 339 -5.24 8.08 -8.93
CA THR A 339 -6.21 8.71 -8.04
C THR A 339 -7.45 9.18 -8.84
N LYS A 340 -8.51 9.50 -8.11
CA LYS A 340 -9.72 10.11 -8.70
C LYS A 340 -9.38 11.40 -9.47
N GLU A 341 -8.59 12.26 -8.87
CA GLU A 341 -8.17 13.54 -9.44
C GLU A 341 -7.38 13.36 -10.73
N THR A 342 -6.58 12.30 -10.82
CA THR A 342 -5.86 11.97 -12.06
C THR A 342 -6.83 11.60 -13.17
N LEU A 343 -7.81 10.74 -12.91
CA LEU A 343 -8.80 10.36 -13.91
C LEU A 343 -9.65 11.57 -14.36
N GLU A 344 -9.99 12.47 -13.44
CA GLU A 344 -10.74 13.69 -13.74
C GLU A 344 -9.98 14.60 -14.72
N LYS A 345 -8.64 14.69 -14.62
CA LYS A 345 -7.81 15.44 -15.58
C LYS A 345 -7.85 14.87 -17.00
N TYR A 346 -8.07 13.57 -17.13
CA TYR A 346 -8.29 12.92 -18.44
C TYR A 346 -9.75 12.99 -18.91
N GLY A 347 -10.58 13.76 -18.21
CA GLY A 347 -11.97 14.02 -18.58
C GLY A 347 -12.94 12.91 -18.19
N PHE A 348 -12.53 12.01 -17.29
CA PHE A 348 -13.41 10.99 -16.71
C PHE A 348 -14.17 11.56 -15.50
N LYS A 349 -15.31 10.94 -15.17
CA LYS A 349 -16.10 11.25 -13.96
C LYS A 349 -16.16 10.00 -13.08
N PRO A 350 -15.05 9.63 -12.40
CA PRO A 350 -15.03 8.44 -11.59
C PRO A 350 -15.87 8.59 -10.33
N THR A 351 -16.37 7.47 -9.81
CA THR A 351 -17.17 7.43 -8.58
C THR A 351 -16.31 7.56 -7.32
N HIS A 352 -16.86 7.30 -6.14
CA HIS A 352 -16.24 7.63 -4.84
C HIS A 352 -15.01 6.80 -4.40
N ALA A 353 -14.42 5.96 -5.24
CA ALA A 353 -13.19 5.25 -4.86
C ALA A 353 -11.99 6.21 -4.89
N PRO A 354 -11.03 6.08 -3.96
CA PRO A 354 -9.83 6.93 -3.93
C PRO A 354 -8.79 6.53 -4.99
N TYR A 355 -8.77 5.27 -5.39
CA TYR A 355 -7.83 4.71 -6.35
C TYR A 355 -8.51 3.87 -7.41
N TYR A 356 -7.89 3.84 -8.58
CA TYR A 356 -8.35 3.10 -9.75
C TYR A 356 -7.19 2.36 -10.39
N ILE A 357 -7.42 1.11 -10.78
CA ILE A 357 -6.55 0.41 -11.70
C ILE A 357 -6.82 0.96 -13.08
N VAL A 358 -5.78 1.40 -13.76
CA VAL A 358 -5.86 1.97 -15.11
C VAL A 358 -5.08 1.10 -16.08
N LEU A 359 -5.72 0.79 -17.20
CA LEU A 359 -5.19 -0.02 -18.27
C LEU A 359 -5.17 0.79 -19.55
N HIS A 360 -4.07 0.76 -20.26
CA HIS A 360 -3.93 1.36 -21.58
C HIS A 360 -4.13 0.29 -22.66
N PHE A 361 -4.98 0.57 -23.63
CA PHE A 361 -5.26 -0.35 -24.73
C PHE A 361 -5.07 0.27 -26.10
N ASP A 362 -4.85 -0.58 -27.10
CA ASP A 362 -4.77 -0.17 -28.49
C ASP A 362 -6.18 0.00 -29.07
N ARG A 363 -6.55 1.24 -29.33
CA ARG A 363 -7.86 1.63 -29.88
C ARG A 363 -7.96 1.48 -31.38
N THR A 364 -6.86 1.21 -32.07
CA THR A 364 -6.82 1.20 -33.55
C THR A 364 -7.31 -0.10 -34.17
N ARG A 365 -7.37 -1.18 -33.38
CA ARG A 365 -7.74 -2.53 -33.85
C ARG A 365 -8.74 -3.19 -32.91
N PRO A 366 -9.98 -2.69 -32.81
CA PRO A 366 -11.02 -3.35 -32.05
C PRO A 366 -11.42 -4.69 -32.70
N ILE A 367 -11.74 -5.66 -31.89
CA ILE A 367 -12.31 -6.94 -32.32
C ILE A 367 -13.78 -6.91 -31.88
N ASP A 368 -14.71 -6.97 -32.82
CA ASP A 368 -16.14 -7.03 -32.52
C ASP A 368 -16.53 -8.44 -32.05
N VAL A 369 -17.14 -8.51 -30.86
CA VAL A 369 -17.62 -9.76 -30.26
C VAL A 369 -19.13 -9.83 -30.35
N LYS A 370 -19.66 -10.82 -31.06
CA LYS A 370 -21.10 -10.92 -31.39
C LYS A 370 -22.00 -11.28 -30.21
N LYS A 371 -21.48 -11.92 -29.16
CA LYS A 371 -22.29 -12.28 -27.99
C LYS A 371 -21.42 -12.58 -26.78
N ILE A 372 -21.78 -12.02 -25.63
CA ILE A 372 -21.16 -12.38 -24.36
C ILE A 372 -22.02 -13.49 -23.74
N PRO A 373 -21.50 -14.74 -23.62
CA PRO A 373 -22.28 -15.82 -22.99
C PRO A 373 -22.48 -15.48 -21.50
N ASN A 374 -23.71 -15.43 -21.04
CA ASN A 374 -24.12 -15.49 -19.63
C ASN A 374 -23.43 -14.55 -18.64
N LEU A 375 -23.23 -13.27 -19.00
CA LEU A 375 -23.08 -12.24 -17.99
C LEU A 375 -24.47 -11.97 -17.40
N LYS A 376 -24.91 -12.81 -16.44
CA LYS A 376 -26.00 -12.40 -15.55
C LYS A 376 -25.59 -11.06 -14.96
N GLU A 377 -26.44 -10.06 -15.14
CA GLU A 377 -26.34 -8.74 -14.52
C GLU A 377 -26.44 -8.90 -13.00
N ASP A 378 -25.35 -9.25 -12.36
CA ASP A 378 -25.18 -8.99 -10.94
C ASP A 378 -24.94 -7.49 -10.81
N SER A 379 -26.04 -6.77 -10.71
CA SER A 379 -26.13 -5.31 -10.64
C SER A 379 -25.40 -4.66 -9.46
N ASN A 380 -24.75 -5.44 -8.59
CA ASN A 380 -24.15 -4.96 -7.34
C ASN A 380 -22.65 -5.30 -7.14
N THR A 381 -21.97 -5.89 -8.07
CA THR A 381 -20.53 -6.19 -7.89
C THR A 381 -19.68 -5.18 -8.67
N PHE A 382 -19.10 -4.25 -7.95
CA PHE A 382 -18.11 -3.26 -8.45
C PHE A 382 -16.72 -3.88 -8.69
N VAL A 383 -16.61 -5.19 -8.77
CA VAL A 383 -15.37 -5.91 -9.03
C VAL A 383 -15.31 -6.23 -10.53
N ALA A 384 -14.23 -5.84 -11.18
CA ALA A 384 -14.01 -6.20 -12.58
C ALA A 384 -14.07 -7.72 -12.74
N LYS A 385 -14.83 -8.18 -13.72
CA LYS A 385 -14.90 -9.60 -14.06
C LYS A 385 -13.75 -9.89 -15.02
N ILE A 386 -12.85 -10.78 -14.60
CA ILE A 386 -11.78 -11.30 -15.44
C ILE A 386 -12.22 -12.67 -15.94
N LYS A 387 -12.19 -12.85 -17.26
CA LYS A 387 -12.65 -14.07 -17.92
C LYS A 387 -11.66 -14.53 -18.98
N PRO A 388 -11.61 -15.84 -19.28
CA PRO A 388 -10.83 -16.37 -20.40
C PRO A 388 -11.22 -15.76 -21.75
N LEU A 389 -10.25 -15.54 -22.62
CA LEU A 389 -10.51 -15.06 -23.99
C LEU A 389 -11.35 -16.07 -24.80
N SER A 390 -11.18 -17.36 -24.52
CA SER A 390 -11.97 -18.45 -25.13
C SER A 390 -13.48 -18.28 -24.96
N ASP A 391 -13.92 -17.69 -23.84
CA ASP A 391 -15.34 -17.41 -23.58
C ASP A 391 -15.95 -16.43 -24.59
N PHE A 392 -15.15 -15.62 -25.25
CA PHE A 392 -15.59 -14.53 -26.14
C PHE A 392 -15.43 -14.84 -27.63
N LEU A 393 -14.48 -15.68 -28.00
CA LEU A 393 -14.18 -15.96 -29.41
C LEU A 393 -14.92 -17.17 -29.98
N GLY A 394 -15.72 -17.87 -29.18
CA GLY A 394 -16.47 -19.05 -29.63
C GLY A 394 -15.57 -20.20 -30.09
N ILE A 395 -14.31 -20.21 -29.68
CA ILE A 395 -13.37 -21.31 -29.93
C ILE A 395 -13.60 -22.34 -28.83
N LYS A 396 -14.15 -23.48 -29.22
CA LYS A 396 -14.20 -24.68 -28.38
C LYS A 396 -12.85 -25.34 -28.32
#